data_acd9dd084ff281a2a48cd771b0792517
#
_entry.id   acd9dd084ff281a2a48cd771b0792517
#
_cell.length_a   1.000
_cell.length_b   1.000
_cell.length_c   1.000
_cell.angle_alpha   90.00
_cell.angle_beta   90.00
_cell.angle_gamma   90.00
#
_symmetry.space_group_name_H-M   'P 1'
#
loop_
_entity.id
_entity.type
_entity.pdbx_description
1 polymer ?
#
loop_
_entity_poly.entity_id
_entity_poly.type
_entity_poly.pdbx_seq_one_letter_code
_entity_poly.pdbx_strand_id
1 'polypeptide(L)'
;KTIRALYRDPDISTVLVGGFPSGVKRDAKWIKEWKVLYPMIERAKCTLCFNWLDPTATTSRYPEAMSVGLVPFVWGDYDINNTYNIDNWQRVSTFEDLREKILSLDETQLNDIRNNYTKILPSQDEYYEMFRKMMDECL
;
A
#
# COMPACT_ATOMS: atom_id res chain seq x y z
N LYS A 1 -15.08 4.35 -8.50
CA LYS A 1 -14.77 5.40 -9.49
C LYS A 1 -13.28 5.68 -9.56
N THR A 2 -12.60 5.90 -8.45
CA THR A 2 -11.18 6.27 -8.37
C THR A 2 -10.23 5.29 -9.05
N ILE A 3 -10.36 3.98 -8.82
CA ILE A 3 -9.50 2.96 -9.48
C ILE A 3 -9.62 3.04 -11.00
N ARG A 4 -10.83 3.29 -11.54
CA ARG A 4 -11.00 3.46 -12.99
C ARG A 4 -10.37 4.73 -13.51
N ALA A 5 -10.39 5.80 -12.71
CA ALA A 5 -9.76 7.06 -13.07
C ALA A 5 -8.24 6.90 -13.12
N LEU A 6 -7.61 6.28 -12.12
CA LEU A 6 -6.19 5.94 -12.12
C LEU A 6 -5.77 5.13 -13.34
N TYR A 7 -6.53 4.07 -13.65
CA TYR A 7 -6.22 3.19 -14.78
C TYR A 7 -6.33 3.87 -16.15
N ARG A 8 -7.12 4.93 -16.25
CA ARG A 8 -7.32 5.71 -17.48
C ARG A 8 -6.48 6.99 -17.55
N ASP A 9 -5.76 7.29 -16.50
CA ASP A 9 -4.90 8.47 -16.47
C ASP A 9 -3.70 8.27 -17.41
N PRO A 10 -3.47 9.15 -18.39
CA PRO A 10 -2.39 9.01 -19.36
C PRO A 10 -1.00 9.24 -18.75
N ASP A 11 -0.92 9.94 -17.63
CA ASP A 11 0.34 10.31 -16.98
C ASP A 11 0.76 9.30 -15.89
N ILE A 12 -0.15 8.39 -15.50
CA ILE A 12 0.08 7.41 -14.45
C ILE A 12 0.02 5.99 -15.00
N SER A 13 1.15 5.30 -15.00
CA SER A 13 1.18 3.87 -15.35
C SER A 13 0.65 3.04 -14.17
N THR A 14 -0.50 2.44 -14.34
CA THR A 14 -1.20 1.67 -13.31
C THR A 14 -1.24 0.19 -13.63
N VAL A 15 -0.87 -0.65 -12.66
CA VAL A 15 -1.02 -2.10 -12.72
C VAL A 15 -2.09 -2.52 -11.71
N LEU A 16 -3.08 -3.26 -12.17
CA LEU A 16 -4.14 -3.82 -11.35
C LEU A 16 -3.88 -5.31 -11.09
N VAL A 17 -3.75 -5.67 -9.82
CA VAL A 17 -3.52 -7.05 -9.39
C VAL A 17 -4.60 -7.47 -8.39
N GLY A 18 -5.19 -8.65 -8.59
CA GLY A 18 -6.17 -9.23 -7.67
C GLY A 18 -7.60 -9.25 -8.19
N GLY A 19 -8.57 -9.42 -7.28
CA GLY A 19 -9.98 -9.44 -7.61
C GLY A 19 -10.61 -8.06 -7.57
N PHE A 20 -11.17 -7.61 -8.69
CA PHE A 20 -11.85 -6.31 -8.78
C PHE A 20 -13.33 -6.48 -9.15
N PRO A 21 -14.19 -5.53 -8.76
CA PRO A 21 -15.60 -5.54 -9.16
C PRO A 21 -15.79 -5.59 -10.69
N SER A 22 -16.93 -6.08 -11.11
CA SER A 22 -17.31 -6.14 -12.53
C SER A 22 -17.12 -4.78 -13.23
N GLY A 23 -16.45 -4.77 -14.36
CA GLY A 23 -16.15 -3.57 -15.15
C GLY A 23 -14.69 -3.08 -15.09
N VAL A 24 -13.86 -3.63 -14.20
CA VAL A 24 -12.40 -3.46 -14.19
C VAL A 24 -11.70 -4.78 -14.45
N LYS A 25 -12.46 -5.88 -14.48
CA LYS A 25 -11.94 -7.26 -14.60
C LYS A 25 -11.09 -7.56 -15.83
N ARG A 26 -11.28 -6.83 -16.93
CA ARG A 26 -10.57 -7.13 -18.19
C ARG A 26 -9.07 -6.88 -18.10
N ASP A 27 -8.68 -5.96 -17.25
CA ASP A 27 -7.32 -5.45 -17.18
C ASP A 27 -6.61 -5.86 -15.89
N ALA A 28 -7.35 -6.39 -14.90
CA ALA A 28 -6.81 -6.88 -13.67
C ALA A 28 -6.21 -8.28 -13.85
N LYS A 29 -4.98 -8.45 -13.41
CA LYS A 29 -4.29 -9.74 -13.42
C LYS A 29 -4.46 -10.40 -12.05
N TRP A 30 -5.03 -11.61 -12.02
CA TRP A 30 -5.00 -12.43 -10.83
C TRP A 30 -3.66 -13.15 -10.76
N ILE A 31 -2.74 -12.60 -10.00
CA ILE A 31 -1.40 -13.16 -9.83
C ILE A 31 -1.33 -13.79 -8.45
N LYS A 32 -1.17 -15.12 -8.41
CA LYS A 32 -0.99 -15.88 -7.16
C LYS A 32 0.48 -16.13 -6.82
N GLU A 33 1.34 -16.05 -7.81
CA GLU A 33 2.74 -16.40 -7.67
C GLU A 33 3.60 -15.17 -7.43
N TRP A 34 4.31 -15.13 -6.31
CA TRP A 34 5.26 -14.07 -5.97
C TRP A 34 6.31 -13.82 -7.04
N LYS A 35 6.75 -14.87 -7.73
CA LYS A 35 7.72 -14.75 -8.83
C LYS A 35 7.26 -13.87 -9.97
N VAL A 36 5.95 -13.79 -10.18
CA VAL A 36 5.35 -12.94 -11.23
C VAL A 36 5.04 -11.55 -10.68
N LEU A 37 4.60 -11.46 -9.43
CA LEU A 37 4.22 -10.21 -8.78
C LEU A 37 5.44 -9.34 -8.44
N TYR A 38 6.51 -9.95 -7.94
CA TYR A 38 7.68 -9.24 -7.43
C TYR A 38 8.33 -8.30 -8.46
N PRO A 39 8.61 -8.70 -9.73
CA PRO A 39 9.14 -7.79 -10.74
C PRO A 39 8.23 -6.61 -11.10
N MET A 40 6.92 -6.73 -10.84
CA MET A 40 5.97 -5.63 -11.04
C MET A 40 6.03 -4.66 -9.87
N ILE A 41 6.17 -5.17 -8.65
CA ILE A 41 6.33 -4.37 -7.42
C ILE A 41 7.62 -3.56 -7.48
N GLU A 42 8.74 -4.15 -7.90
CA GLU A 42 10.03 -3.48 -8.03
C GLU A 42 9.99 -2.25 -8.95
N ARG A 43 9.10 -2.24 -9.92
CA ARG A 43 8.91 -1.12 -10.85
C ARG A 43 7.88 -0.10 -10.38
N ALA A 44 7.13 -0.42 -9.36
CA ALA A 44 6.10 0.47 -8.84
C ALA A 44 6.72 1.45 -7.83
N LYS A 45 6.21 2.68 -7.80
CA LYS A 45 6.59 3.69 -6.82
C LYS A 45 5.69 3.68 -5.59
N CYS A 46 4.41 3.45 -5.80
CA CYS A 46 3.40 3.53 -4.76
C CYS A 46 2.28 2.52 -4.96
N THR A 47 1.47 2.37 -3.94
CA THR A 47 0.23 1.58 -3.97
C THR A 47 -0.89 2.32 -3.26
N LEU A 48 -2.13 1.94 -3.51
CA LEU A 48 -3.30 2.45 -2.81
C LEU A 48 -3.87 1.37 -1.89
N CYS A 49 -3.89 1.67 -0.60
CA CYS A 49 -4.47 0.81 0.43
C CYS A 49 -5.88 1.27 0.78
N PHE A 50 -6.81 0.33 0.82
CA PHE A 50 -8.18 0.55 1.25
C PHE A 50 -8.79 -0.76 1.75
N ASN A 51 -9.83 -0.67 2.56
CA ASN A 51 -10.59 -1.81 3.01
C ASN A 51 -12.03 -1.71 2.47
N TRP A 52 -12.48 -2.75 1.80
CA TRP A 52 -13.81 -2.80 1.20
C TRP A 52 -14.94 -3.08 2.20
N LEU A 53 -14.63 -3.85 3.24
CA LEU A 53 -15.62 -4.32 4.22
C LEU A 53 -15.82 -3.29 5.33
N ASP A 54 -14.73 -2.69 5.78
CA ASP A 54 -14.73 -1.63 6.77
C ASP A 54 -13.72 -0.55 6.35
N PRO A 55 -14.19 0.56 5.79
CA PRO A 55 -13.32 1.64 5.32
C PRO A 55 -12.40 2.24 6.39
N THR A 56 -12.74 2.05 7.66
CA THR A 56 -11.99 2.58 8.81
C THR A 56 -10.93 1.62 9.36
N ALA A 57 -11.06 0.34 9.02
CA ALA A 57 -10.13 -0.69 9.50
C ALA A 57 -8.89 -0.81 8.61
N THR A 58 -7.80 -1.23 9.24
CA THR A 58 -6.54 -1.53 8.57
C THR A 58 -6.59 -2.86 7.81
N THR A 59 -5.64 -3.05 6.91
CA THR A 59 -5.34 -4.33 6.26
C THR A 59 -3.84 -4.58 6.27
N SER A 60 -3.41 -5.82 6.07
CA SER A 60 -2.00 -6.18 5.91
C SER A 60 -1.31 -5.48 4.72
N ARG A 61 -2.09 -4.88 3.81
CA ARG A 61 -1.55 -4.20 2.62
C ARG A 61 -0.65 -3.02 2.94
N TYR A 62 -0.92 -2.30 4.03
CA TYR A 62 -0.10 -1.16 4.41
C TYR A 62 1.33 -1.60 4.81
N PRO A 63 1.53 -2.47 5.83
CA PRO A 63 2.86 -2.95 6.18
C PRO A 63 3.51 -3.79 5.06
N GLU A 64 2.74 -4.56 4.28
CA GLU A 64 3.26 -5.28 3.11
C GLU A 64 3.86 -4.31 2.07
N ALA A 65 3.17 -3.21 1.78
CA ALA A 65 3.67 -2.19 0.85
C ALA A 65 4.98 -1.58 1.33
N MET A 66 5.04 -1.23 2.60
CA MET A 66 6.26 -0.67 3.21
C MET A 66 7.43 -1.65 3.15
N SER A 67 7.20 -2.93 3.46
CA SER A 67 8.24 -3.97 3.47
C SER A 67 8.89 -4.21 2.11
N VAL A 68 8.19 -3.89 1.02
CA VAL A 68 8.71 -4.00 -0.35
C VAL A 68 9.13 -2.64 -0.95
N GLY A 69 9.17 -1.59 -0.14
CA GLY A 69 9.64 -0.25 -0.53
C GLY A 69 8.68 0.56 -1.39
N LEU A 70 7.39 0.22 -1.38
CA LEU A 70 6.34 1.04 -1.99
C LEU A 70 5.88 2.14 -1.04
N VAL A 71 5.53 3.30 -1.57
CA VAL A 71 4.82 4.35 -0.83
C VAL A 71 3.33 3.98 -0.75
N PRO A 72 2.79 3.65 0.42
CA PRO A 72 1.37 3.36 0.55
C PRO A 72 0.57 4.66 0.72
N PHE A 73 -0.28 4.98 -0.24
CA PHE A 73 -1.37 5.92 -0.04
C PHE A 73 -2.58 5.20 0.56
N VAL A 74 -3.28 5.83 1.48
CA VAL A 74 -4.46 5.26 2.14
C VAL A 74 -5.71 6.06 1.81
N TRP A 75 -6.82 5.35 1.57
CA TRP A 75 -8.06 5.99 1.16
C TRP A 75 -8.97 6.34 2.35
N GLY A 76 -9.38 7.61 2.41
CA GLY A 76 -10.37 8.09 3.38
C GLY A 76 -9.96 7.86 4.83
N ASP A 77 -10.85 7.25 5.59
CA ASP A 77 -10.70 7.01 7.03
C ASP A 77 -9.93 5.72 7.37
N TYR A 78 -9.20 5.15 6.40
CA TYR A 78 -8.36 3.99 6.63
C TYR A 78 -7.47 4.19 7.86
N ASP A 79 -7.42 3.19 8.75
CA ASP A 79 -6.70 3.26 10.02
C ASP A 79 -7.16 4.41 10.93
N ILE A 80 -8.48 4.54 11.14
CA ILE A 80 -9.06 5.57 12.02
C ILE A 80 -8.55 5.46 13.46
N ASN A 81 -8.18 4.26 13.90
CA ASN A 81 -7.63 4.01 15.24
C ASN A 81 -6.12 4.32 15.33
N ASN A 82 -5.53 4.81 14.25
CA ASN A 82 -4.12 5.19 14.18
C ASN A 82 -3.14 4.06 14.56
N THR A 83 -3.43 2.83 14.16
CA THR A 83 -2.64 1.63 14.44
C THR A 83 -1.21 1.73 13.87
N TYR A 84 -1.10 2.32 12.68
CA TYR A 84 0.16 2.46 11.94
C TYR A 84 0.76 3.87 12.00
N ASN A 85 0.14 4.79 12.71
CA ASN A 85 0.58 6.20 12.77
C ASN A 85 0.84 6.80 11.37
N ILE A 86 -0.15 6.63 10.47
CA ILE A 86 -0.04 7.01 9.06
C ILE A 86 0.01 8.53 8.92
N ASP A 87 1.03 9.03 8.27
CA ASP A 87 1.20 10.46 8.01
C ASP A 87 0.04 11.03 7.17
N ASN A 88 -0.37 12.25 7.49
CA ASN A 88 -1.47 12.93 6.79
C ASN A 88 -1.24 13.09 5.29
N TRP A 89 0.00 13.24 4.84
CA TRP A 89 0.31 13.37 3.42
C TRP A 89 0.03 12.08 2.62
N GLN A 90 0.03 10.91 3.27
CA GLN A 90 -0.30 9.62 2.67
C GLN A 90 -1.82 9.39 2.57
N ARG A 91 -2.63 10.17 3.29
CA ARG A 91 -4.09 10.08 3.26
C ARG A 91 -4.64 10.81 2.06
N VAL A 92 -5.51 10.14 1.32
CA VAL A 92 -6.17 10.68 0.12
C VAL A 92 -7.67 10.42 0.18
N SER A 93 -8.46 11.37 -0.28
CA SER A 93 -9.93 11.23 -0.31
C SER A 93 -10.53 11.48 -1.70
N THR A 94 -9.75 12.06 -2.62
CA THR A 94 -10.15 12.31 -3.99
C THR A 94 -9.13 11.73 -4.97
N PHE A 95 -9.56 11.55 -6.22
CA PHE A 95 -8.65 11.12 -7.28
C PHE A 95 -7.62 12.20 -7.59
N GLU A 96 -8.04 13.44 -7.59
CA GLU A 96 -7.21 14.61 -7.91
C GLU A 96 -6.07 14.75 -6.90
N ASP A 97 -6.35 14.63 -5.60
CA ASP A 97 -5.35 14.64 -4.53
C ASP A 97 -4.35 13.47 -4.68
N LEU A 98 -4.86 12.26 -4.92
CA LEU A 98 -4.00 11.09 -5.16
C LEU A 98 -3.11 11.29 -6.38
N ARG A 99 -3.68 11.79 -7.48
CA ARG A 99 -2.95 12.06 -8.73
C ARG A 99 -1.82 13.06 -8.51
N GLU A 100 -2.11 14.18 -7.88
CA GLU A 100 -1.12 15.21 -7.58
C GLU A 100 0.04 14.66 -6.74
N LYS A 101 -0.27 13.92 -5.68
CA LYS A 101 0.74 13.30 -4.83
C LYS A 101 1.59 12.26 -5.57
N ILE A 102 1.01 11.43 -6.41
CA ILE A 102 1.77 10.46 -7.22
C ILE A 102 2.73 11.18 -8.19
N LEU A 103 2.25 12.20 -8.87
CA LEU A 103 3.06 12.91 -9.87
C LEU A 103 4.13 13.83 -9.24
N SER A 104 3.93 14.27 -8.00
CA SER A 104 4.92 15.08 -7.28
C SER A 104 6.07 14.25 -6.68
N LEU A 105 5.93 12.93 -6.56
CA LEU A 105 6.97 12.07 -6.00
C LEU A 105 8.16 11.95 -6.95
N ASP A 106 9.27 12.54 -6.58
CA ASP A 106 10.56 12.34 -7.24
C ASP A 106 11.38 11.20 -6.58
N GLU A 107 12.49 10.81 -7.21
CA GLU A 107 13.32 9.70 -6.72
C GLU A 107 14.00 10.01 -5.37
N THR A 108 14.29 11.27 -5.08
CA THR A 108 14.89 11.67 -3.79
C THR A 108 13.88 11.46 -2.67
N GLN A 109 12.66 11.97 -2.84
CA GLN A 109 11.57 11.80 -1.89
C GLN A 109 11.24 10.32 -1.68
N LEU A 110 11.19 9.52 -2.76
CA LEU A 110 10.96 8.09 -2.68
C LEU A 110 12.02 7.36 -1.84
N ASN A 111 13.28 7.71 -2.03
CA ASN A 111 14.38 7.11 -1.28
C ASN A 111 14.35 7.54 0.19
N ASP A 112 14.06 8.79 0.49
CA ASP A 112 13.91 9.28 1.85
C ASP A 112 12.76 8.57 2.60
N ILE A 113 11.63 8.40 1.92
CA ILE A 113 10.48 7.67 2.47
C ILE A 113 10.84 6.20 2.72
N ARG A 114 11.49 5.52 1.76
CA ARG A 114 11.94 4.13 1.90
C ARG A 114 12.91 3.95 3.06
N ASN A 115 13.86 4.86 3.19
CA ASN A 115 14.83 4.86 4.30
C ASN A 115 14.16 5.09 5.66
N ASN A 116 13.11 5.91 5.72
CA ASN A 116 12.35 6.12 6.94
C ASN A 116 11.49 4.89 7.28
N TYR A 117 10.90 4.23 6.31
CA TYR A 117 10.13 3.01 6.54
C TYR A 117 10.97 1.89 7.14
N THR A 118 12.22 1.71 6.70
CA THR A 118 13.11 0.69 7.27
C THR A 118 13.45 0.93 8.74
N LYS A 119 13.31 2.17 9.23
CA LYS A 119 13.48 2.51 10.65
C LYS A 119 12.21 2.27 11.48
N ILE A 120 11.04 2.27 10.86
CA ILE A 120 9.75 2.11 11.51
C ILE A 120 9.36 0.63 11.57
N LEU A 121 9.73 -0.15 10.56
CA LEU A 121 9.47 -1.59 10.54
C LEU A 121 10.36 -2.29 11.57
N PRO A 122 9.78 -3.18 12.38
CA PRO A 122 10.58 -3.99 13.28
C PRO A 122 11.59 -4.82 12.49
N SER A 123 12.78 -4.97 13.04
CA SER A 123 13.75 -5.91 12.51
C SER A 123 13.20 -7.35 12.54
N GLN A 124 13.80 -8.24 11.79
CA GLN A 124 13.39 -9.65 11.79
C GLN A 124 13.43 -10.26 13.20
N ASP A 125 14.44 -9.90 13.99
CA ASP A 125 14.59 -10.39 15.36
C ASP A 125 13.52 -9.83 16.29
N GLU A 126 13.21 -8.54 16.21
CA GLU A 126 12.10 -7.93 16.95
C GLU A 126 10.75 -8.55 16.59
N TYR A 127 10.53 -8.85 15.30
CA TYR A 127 9.32 -9.52 14.85
C TYR A 127 9.20 -10.93 15.44
N TYR A 128 10.28 -11.71 15.47
CA TYR A 128 10.31 -13.04 16.10
C TYR A 128 10.07 -12.97 17.60
N GLU A 129 10.63 -12.00 18.30
CA GLU A 129 10.39 -11.80 19.73
C GLU A 129 8.94 -11.42 20.02
N MET A 130 8.34 -10.55 19.22
CA MET A 130 6.91 -10.23 19.32
C MET A 130 6.04 -11.46 19.10
N PHE A 131 6.35 -12.29 18.09
CA PHE A 131 5.63 -13.52 17.82
C PHE A 131 5.75 -14.53 18.94
N ARG A 132 6.97 -14.70 19.49
CA ARG A 132 7.22 -15.60 20.64
C ARG A 132 6.40 -15.18 21.86
N LYS A 133 6.40 -13.89 22.22
CA LYS A 133 5.59 -13.36 23.33
C LYS A 133 4.09 -13.65 23.13
N MET A 134 3.60 -13.41 21.92
CA MET A 134 2.19 -13.69 21.61
C MET A 134 1.86 -15.17 21.74
N MET A 135 2.76 -16.08 21.36
CA MET A 135 2.56 -17.52 21.54
C MET A 135 2.58 -17.94 23.01
N ASP A 136 3.47 -17.36 23.83
CA ASP A 136 3.57 -17.64 25.26
C ASP A 136 2.33 -17.15 26.05
N GLU A 137 1.67 -16.07 25.56
CA GLU A 137 0.43 -15.56 26.15
C GLU A 137 -0.80 -16.38 25.75
N CYS A 138 -0.72 -17.18 24.69
CA CYS A 138 -1.81 -18.02 24.18
C CYS A 138 -1.77 -19.48 24.72
N LEU A 139 -0.71 -19.87 25.42
CA LEU A 139 -0.52 -21.21 26.02
C LEU A 139 -0.72 -21.17 27.52
#